data_638c97be9157023b87f97be09b3f94da
#
_entry.id   638c97be9157023b87f97be09b3f94da
#
_cell.length_a   1.000
_cell.length_b   1.000
_cell.length_c   1.000
_cell.angle_alpha   90.00
_cell.angle_beta   90.00
_cell.angle_gamma   90.00
#
_symmetry.space_group_name_H-M   'P 1'
#
loop_
_entity.id
_entity.type
_entity.pdbx_description
1 polymer ?
#
loop_
_entity_poly.entity_id
_entity_poly.type
_entity_poly.pdbx_seq_one_letter_code
_entity_poly.pdbx_strand_id
1 'polypeptide(L)'
;MKDKYALALMDMAVRFGQTSTATRLKVGSIIYKNGSIISLGCNGQPPGWHTEVCEDETGKTLPTVRHAEAAALEKLYLSTETSEGAEMFISHAPCLSCSLKIVAAKIRKVYYRHDYRCSEGIKYLKENGVIVQQLKEDCESYNLKALDNNQLNKLSFACYVEQNERLAK
;
A
#
# COMPACT_ATOMS: atom_id res chain seq x y z
N MET A 1 -0.13 11.16 -14.11
CA MET A 1 -0.90 11.72 -12.97
C MET A 1 -0.09 12.84 -12.34
N LYS A 2 -0.74 13.90 -11.80
CA LYS A 2 -0.02 14.97 -11.06
C LYS A 2 0.41 14.43 -9.69
N ASP A 3 1.59 14.83 -9.22
CA ASP A 3 2.21 14.31 -7.98
C ASP A 3 1.30 14.43 -6.74
N LYS A 4 0.58 15.54 -6.60
CA LYS A 4 -0.37 15.73 -5.47
C LYS A 4 -1.46 14.64 -5.39
N TYR A 5 -1.92 14.12 -6.52
CA TYR A 5 -2.90 13.03 -6.53
C TYR A 5 -2.25 11.67 -6.25
N ALA A 6 -1.02 11.49 -6.73
CA ALA A 6 -0.25 10.28 -6.42
C ALA A 6 0.05 10.19 -4.92
N LEU A 7 0.43 11.30 -4.30
CA LEU A 7 0.64 11.37 -2.84
C LEU A 7 -0.63 11.09 -2.06
N ALA A 8 -1.76 11.70 -2.44
CA ALA A 8 -3.05 11.46 -1.79
C ALA A 8 -3.50 10.00 -1.89
N LEU A 9 -3.34 9.35 -3.06
CA LEU A 9 -3.65 7.94 -3.24
C LEU A 9 -2.71 7.05 -2.41
N MET A 10 -1.44 7.42 -2.29
CA MET A 10 -0.49 6.71 -1.43
C MET A 10 -0.89 6.84 0.05
N ASP A 11 -1.30 8.01 0.51
CA ASP A 11 -1.78 8.22 1.89
C ASP A 11 -3.03 7.39 2.18
N MET A 12 -3.95 7.32 1.21
CA MET A 12 -5.12 6.44 1.31
C MET A 12 -4.71 4.96 1.40
N ALA A 13 -3.70 4.52 0.63
CA ALA A 13 -3.20 3.15 0.72
C ALA A 13 -2.59 2.87 2.10
N VAL A 14 -1.76 3.77 2.61
CA VAL A 14 -1.19 3.68 3.97
C VAL A 14 -2.30 3.63 5.01
N ARG A 15 -3.27 4.54 4.94
CA ARG A 15 -4.40 4.59 5.89
C ARG A 15 -5.24 3.33 5.83
N PHE A 16 -5.53 2.81 4.64
CA PHE A 16 -6.26 1.56 4.49
C PHE A 16 -5.49 0.37 5.06
N GLY A 17 -4.17 0.35 4.91
CA GLY A 17 -3.31 -0.66 5.52
C GLY A 17 -3.46 -0.75 7.04
N GLN A 18 -3.77 0.34 7.74
CA GLN A 18 -3.98 0.34 9.19
C GLN A 18 -5.20 -0.48 9.64
N THR A 19 -6.09 -0.84 8.73
CA THR A 19 -7.22 -1.74 9.01
C THR A 19 -6.80 -3.21 9.08
N SER A 20 -5.56 -3.55 8.71
CA SER A 20 -5.02 -4.90 8.84
C SER A 20 -4.96 -5.34 10.31
N THR A 21 -5.30 -6.60 10.56
CA THR A 21 -5.15 -7.26 11.87
C THR A 21 -3.74 -7.78 12.13
N ALA A 22 -2.84 -7.72 11.11
CA ALA A 22 -1.44 -8.11 11.29
C ALA A 22 -0.74 -7.21 12.32
N THR A 23 0.05 -7.83 13.19
CA THR A 23 0.80 -7.16 14.24
C THR A 23 2.19 -6.76 13.81
N ARG A 24 2.83 -7.55 12.92
CA ARG A 24 4.21 -7.33 12.49
C ARG A 24 4.35 -6.19 11.48
N LEU A 25 3.50 -6.15 10.48
CA LEU A 25 3.53 -5.12 9.43
C LEU A 25 2.14 -4.97 8.81
N LYS A 26 1.61 -3.76 8.84
CA LYS A 26 0.34 -3.40 8.22
C LYS A 26 0.58 -2.78 6.86
N VAL A 27 0.13 -3.46 5.81
CA VAL A 27 0.33 -3.04 4.42
C VAL A 27 -1.00 -2.77 3.76
N GLY A 28 -1.07 -1.66 3.02
CA GLY A 28 -2.23 -1.32 2.20
C GLY A 28 -1.85 -1.19 0.74
N SER A 29 -2.79 -1.52 -0.14
CA SER A 29 -2.67 -1.40 -1.58
C SER A 29 -3.94 -0.84 -2.20
N ILE A 30 -3.78 0.04 -3.20
CA ILE A 30 -4.86 0.61 -4.02
C ILE A 30 -4.55 0.37 -5.49
N ILE A 31 -5.55 -0.04 -6.26
CA ILE A 31 -5.48 -0.10 -7.72
C ILE A 31 -6.32 1.05 -8.28
N TYR A 32 -5.67 1.89 -9.08
CA TYR A 32 -6.25 3.10 -9.67
C TYR A 32 -6.21 3.04 -11.18
N LYS A 33 -7.31 3.38 -11.84
CA LYS A 33 -7.43 3.37 -13.28
C LYS A 33 -8.43 4.43 -13.75
N ASN A 34 -8.09 5.14 -14.82
CA ASN A 34 -8.99 6.09 -15.50
C ASN A 34 -9.69 7.09 -14.58
N GLY A 35 -8.97 7.61 -13.57
CA GLY A 35 -9.54 8.60 -12.65
C GLY A 35 -10.23 8.00 -11.42
N SER A 36 -10.32 6.68 -11.30
CA SER A 36 -11.07 6.01 -10.22
C SER A 36 -10.24 4.97 -9.49
N ILE A 37 -10.50 4.80 -8.20
CA ILE A 37 -10.04 3.64 -7.43
C ILE A 37 -10.95 2.47 -7.81
N ILE A 38 -10.37 1.42 -8.43
CA ILE A 38 -11.11 0.24 -8.86
C ILE A 38 -10.99 -0.94 -7.88
N SER A 39 -9.98 -0.92 -7.02
CA SER A 39 -9.81 -1.91 -5.95
C SER A 39 -8.89 -1.40 -4.86
N LEU A 40 -9.03 -2.00 -3.67
CA LEU A 40 -8.16 -1.76 -2.53
C LEU A 40 -8.02 -3.04 -1.69
N GLY A 41 -6.87 -3.21 -1.03
CA GLY A 41 -6.56 -4.35 -0.20
C GLY A 41 -5.66 -3.99 0.98
N CYS A 42 -5.75 -4.75 2.06
CA CYS A 42 -4.76 -4.79 3.12
C CYS A 42 -4.32 -6.24 3.35
N ASN A 43 -3.15 -6.43 3.94
CA ASN A 43 -2.72 -7.78 4.29
C ASN A 43 -3.59 -8.33 5.43
N GLY A 44 -3.82 -9.65 5.41
CA GLY A 44 -4.67 -10.30 6.41
C GLY A 44 -5.18 -11.65 5.94
N GLN A 45 -5.95 -12.32 6.80
CA GLN A 45 -6.60 -13.57 6.46
C GLN A 45 -7.65 -13.38 5.35
N PRO A 46 -7.97 -14.41 4.57
CA PRO A 46 -9.06 -14.35 3.60
C PRO A 46 -10.40 -14.03 4.28
N PRO A 47 -11.31 -13.30 3.60
CA PRO A 47 -12.66 -13.09 4.11
C PRO A 47 -13.36 -14.41 4.45
N GLY A 48 -14.00 -14.47 5.61
CA GLY A 48 -14.69 -15.67 6.07
C GLY A 48 -13.77 -16.75 6.66
N TRP A 49 -12.47 -16.49 6.80
CA TRP A 49 -11.58 -17.39 7.52
C TRP A 49 -11.96 -17.47 9.00
N HIS A 50 -11.74 -18.62 9.63
CA HIS A 50 -12.15 -18.90 11.01
C HIS A 50 -11.41 -18.05 12.08
N THR A 51 -10.35 -17.34 11.69
CA THR A 51 -9.56 -16.48 12.57
C THR A 51 -9.02 -15.26 11.81
N GLU A 52 -8.81 -14.16 12.52
CA GLU A 52 -8.12 -12.97 12.00
C GLU A 52 -6.64 -12.92 12.37
N VAL A 53 -6.15 -13.91 13.11
CA VAL A 53 -4.74 -13.97 13.54
C VAL A 53 -3.83 -14.15 12.32
N CYS A 54 -2.86 -13.26 12.18
CA CYS A 54 -1.96 -13.21 11.03
C CYS A 54 -0.58 -13.80 11.32
N GLU A 55 -0.17 -13.89 12.56
CA GLU A 55 1.15 -14.38 12.99
C GLU A 55 0.99 -15.55 13.96
N ASP A 56 1.97 -16.48 13.93
CA ASP A 56 2.09 -17.55 14.91
C ASP A 56 2.70 -17.05 16.24
N GLU A 57 2.84 -17.94 17.22
CA GLU A 57 3.39 -17.64 18.54
C GLU A 57 4.83 -17.10 18.49
N THR A 58 5.56 -17.34 17.40
CA THR A 58 6.91 -16.83 17.17
C THR A 58 6.94 -15.48 16.45
N GLY A 59 5.78 -14.91 16.12
CA GLY A 59 5.64 -13.66 15.36
C GLY A 59 5.90 -13.84 13.86
N LYS A 60 5.93 -15.07 13.35
CA LYS A 60 6.07 -15.35 11.91
C LYS A 60 4.68 -15.32 11.26
N THR A 61 4.60 -14.64 10.11
CA THR A 61 3.35 -14.57 9.33
C THR A 61 2.90 -15.97 8.88
N LEU A 62 1.64 -16.29 9.13
CA LEU A 62 1.01 -17.54 8.71
C LEU A 62 0.92 -17.62 7.18
N PRO A 63 1.07 -18.83 6.60
CA PRO A 63 1.05 -19.00 5.14
C PRO A 63 -0.31 -18.68 4.50
N THR A 64 -1.37 -18.66 5.29
CA THR A 64 -2.74 -18.30 4.86
C THR A 64 -2.95 -16.79 4.71
N VAL A 65 -2.08 -15.98 5.28
CA VAL A 65 -2.18 -14.51 5.20
C VAL A 65 -1.89 -14.02 3.80
N ARG A 66 -2.83 -13.31 3.21
CA ARG A 66 -2.67 -12.67 1.91
C ARG A 66 -1.92 -11.35 2.07
N HIS A 67 -1.07 -11.03 1.11
CA HIS A 67 -0.48 -9.71 1.00
C HIS A 67 -1.51 -8.70 0.46
N ALA A 68 -1.32 -7.43 0.74
CA ALA A 68 -2.24 -6.36 0.36
C ALA A 68 -2.45 -6.28 -1.17
N GLU A 69 -1.39 -6.48 -1.95
CA GLU A 69 -1.42 -6.49 -3.41
C GLU A 69 -2.29 -7.64 -3.94
N ALA A 70 -2.10 -8.85 -3.38
CA ALA A 70 -2.90 -10.02 -3.73
C ALA A 70 -4.37 -9.77 -3.38
N ALA A 71 -4.65 -9.25 -2.18
CA ALA A 71 -6.01 -8.94 -1.74
C ALA A 71 -6.70 -7.89 -2.63
N ALA A 72 -5.96 -6.90 -3.14
CA ALA A 72 -6.49 -5.91 -4.07
C ALA A 72 -6.78 -6.52 -5.45
N LEU A 73 -5.88 -7.36 -5.98
CA LEU A 73 -6.04 -8.01 -7.28
C LEU A 73 -7.19 -9.03 -7.27
N GLU A 74 -7.30 -9.84 -6.22
CA GLU A 74 -8.32 -10.87 -6.08
C GLU A 74 -9.74 -10.30 -6.08
N LYS A 75 -9.95 -9.12 -5.51
CA LYS A 75 -11.26 -8.45 -5.55
C LYS A 75 -11.73 -8.11 -6.96
N LEU A 76 -10.81 -7.93 -7.91
CA LEU A 76 -11.15 -7.67 -9.30
C LEU A 76 -11.73 -8.91 -10.02
N TYR A 77 -11.51 -10.13 -9.50
CA TYR A 77 -12.10 -11.35 -10.09
C TYR A 77 -13.63 -11.35 -10.05
N LEU A 78 -14.22 -10.61 -9.12
CA LEU A 78 -15.66 -10.46 -8.95
C LEU A 78 -16.17 -9.08 -9.45
N SER A 79 -15.32 -8.35 -10.15
CA SER A 79 -15.60 -7.01 -10.67
C SER A 79 -15.69 -7.04 -12.19
N THR A 80 -16.38 -6.06 -12.76
CA THR A 80 -16.35 -5.77 -14.20
C THR A 80 -15.10 -4.99 -14.63
N GLU A 81 -14.32 -4.49 -13.65
CA GLU A 81 -13.09 -3.75 -13.88
C GLU A 81 -11.91 -4.68 -14.19
N THR A 82 -10.98 -4.20 -15.00
CA THR A 82 -9.73 -4.91 -15.31
C THR A 82 -8.52 -4.13 -14.82
N SER A 83 -7.55 -4.83 -14.25
CA SER A 83 -6.27 -4.28 -13.82
C SER A 83 -5.35 -3.89 -14.98
N GLU A 84 -5.62 -4.32 -16.21
CA GLU A 84 -4.76 -4.03 -17.35
C GLU A 84 -4.60 -2.53 -17.58
N GLY A 85 -3.34 -2.06 -17.59
CA GLY A 85 -2.99 -0.65 -17.74
C GLY A 85 -3.24 0.21 -16.48
N ALA A 86 -3.68 -0.38 -15.37
CA ALA A 86 -3.88 0.33 -14.11
C ALA A 86 -2.56 0.73 -13.44
N GLU A 87 -2.65 1.59 -12.44
CA GLU A 87 -1.57 1.98 -11.53
C GLU A 87 -1.85 1.40 -10.14
N MET A 88 -0.82 0.91 -9.45
CA MET A 88 -0.94 0.34 -8.12
C MET A 88 -0.13 1.16 -7.13
N PHE A 89 -0.75 1.50 -6.00
CA PHE A 89 -0.13 2.20 -4.88
C PHE A 89 -0.01 1.23 -3.71
N ILE A 90 1.18 1.07 -3.15
CA ILE A 90 1.46 0.11 -2.09
C ILE A 90 2.26 0.82 -0.99
N SER A 91 1.83 0.69 0.26
CA SER A 91 2.54 1.32 1.37
C SER A 91 3.99 0.85 1.52
N HIS A 92 4.30 -0.39 1.12
CA HIS A 92 5.64 -0.98 1.15
C HIS A 92 6.01 -1.61 -0.19
N ALA A 93 7.29 -1.63 -0.53
CA ALA A 93 7.80 -2.26 -1.75
C ALA A 93 7.34 -3.72 -1.84
N PRO A 94 6.82 -4.16 -3.01
CA PRO A 94 6.28 -5.51 -3.17
C PRO A 94 7.40 -6.57 -3.13
N CYS A 95 7.11 -7.71 -2.51
CA CYS A 95 7.98 -8.87 -2.58
C CYS A 95 7.93 -9.52 -3.98
N LEU A 96 8.87 -10.43 -4.28
CA LEU A 96 8.92 -11.11 -5.58
C LEU A 96 7.60 -11.81 -5.93
N SER A 97 6.99 -12.53 -4.99
CA SER A 97 5.71 -13.23 -5.21
C SER A 97 4.56 -12.29 -5.60
N CYS A 98 4.48 -11.10 -4.99
CA CYS A 98 3.49 -10.09 -5.37
C CYS A 98 3.84 -9.45 -6.71
N SER A 99 5.13 -9.23 -6.99
CA SER A 99 5.58 -8.66 -8.26
C SER A 99 5.25 -9.56 -9.46
N LEU A 100 5.35 -10.88 -9.31
CA LEU A 100 4.88 -11.84 -10.31
C LEU A 100 3.39 -11.64 -10.63
N LYS A 101 2.56 -11.50 -9.60
CA LYS A 101 1.11 -11.26 -9.77
C LYS A 101 0.81 -9.91 -10.40
N ILE A 102 1.55 -8.87 -10.05
CA ILE A 102 1.42 -7.50 -10.59
C ILE A 102 1.71 -7.50 -12.09
N VAL A 103 2.78 -8.18 -12.55
CA VAL A 103 3.12 -8.31 -13.96
C VAL A 103 2.03 -9.12 -14.70
N ALA A 104 1.61 -10.26 -14.14
CA ALA A 104 0.54 -11.08 -14.72
C ALA A 104 -0.79 -10.33 -14.85
N ALA A 105 -1.07 -9.43 -13.90
CA ALA A 105 -2.25 -8.56 -13.90
C ALA A 105 -2.13 -7.34 -14.85
N LYS A 106 -1.01 -7.23 -15.59
CA LYS A 106 -0.73 -6.14 -16.53
C LYS A 106 -0.84 -4.74 -15.94
N ILE A 107 -0.48 -4.58 -14.67
CA ILE A 107 -0.32 -3.29 -14.02
C ILE A 107 0.82 -2.55 -14.73
N ARG A 108 0.57 -1.31 -15.18
CA ARG A 108 1.57 -0.53 -15.93
C ARG A 108 2.56 0.21 -15.05
N LYS A 109 2.13 0.60 -13.83
CA LYS A 109 2.93 1.40 -12.93
C LYS A 109 2.66 1.03 -11.47
N VAL A 110 3.73 0.95 -10.69
CA VAL A 110 3.70 0.72 -9.25
C VAL A 110 4.32 1.90 -8.55
N TYR A 111 3.60 2.44 -7.57
CA TYR A 111 4.09 3.39 -6.60
C TYR A 111 4.23 2.70 -5.25
N TYR A 112 5.32 2.95 -4.53
CA TYR A 112 5.48 2.46 -3.15
C TYR A 112 6.08 3.55 -2.26
N ARG A 113 5.86 3.46 -0.95
CA ARG A 113 6.36 4.45 0.01
C ARG A 113 7.61 3.96 0.72
N HIS A 114 7.52 2.87 1.46
CA HIS A 114 8.59 2.33 2.27
C HIS A 114 9.30 1.19 1.55
N ASP A 115 10.62 1.12 1.72
CA ASP A 115 11.39 -0.01 1.23
C ASP A 115 11.02 -1.30 2.01
N TYR A 116 11.21 -2.42 1.37
CA TYR A 116 11.07 -3.73 1.98
C TYR A 116 12.44 -4.41 2.04
N ARG A 117 12.61 -5.35 2.96
CA ARG A 117 13.88 -6.06 3.21
C ARG A 117 14.56 -6.68 1.98
N CYS A 118 13.84 -6.89 0.89
CA CYS A 118 14.35 -7.49 -0.33
C CYS A 118 13.92 -6.65 -1.54
N SER A 119 14.86 -6.30 -2.41
CA SER A 119 14.63 -5.50 -3.61
C SER A 119 14.33 -6.34 -4.87
N GLU A 120 14.29 -7.67 -4.77
CA GLU A 120 14.07 -8.57 -5.91
C GLU A 120 12.72 -8.30 -6.61
N GLY A 121 11.68 -7.99 -5.84
CA GLY A 121 10.37 -7.65 -6.41
C GLY A 121 10.43 -6.40 -7.30
N ILE A 122 11.11 -5.35 -6.83
CA ILE A 122 11.30 -4.10 -7.59
C ILE A 122 12.12 -4.35 -8.85
N LYS A 123 13.19 -5.14 -8.74
CA LYS A 123 14.03 -5.52 -9.89
C LYS A 123 13.18 -6.25 -10.93
N TYR A 124 12.43 -7.27 -10.52
CA TYR A 124 11.56 -8.05 -11.38
C TYR A 124 10.53 -7.18 -12.11
N LEU A 125 9.87 -6.25 -11.41
CA LEU A 125 8.91 -5.32 -12.03
C LEU A 125 9.55 -4.50 -13.15
N LYS A 126 10.73 -3.90 -12.89
CA LYS A 126 11.45 -3.09 -13.87
C LYS A 126 11.89 -3.90 -15.09
N GLU A 127 12.40 -5.11 -14.90
CA GLU A 127 12.81 -6.03 -15.95
C GLU A 127 11.63 -6.45 -16.86
N ASN A 128 10.40 -6.44 -16.32
CA ASN A 128 9.18 -6.76 -17.06
C ASN A 128 8.41 -5.51 -17.52
N GLY A 129 9.06 -4.35 -17.61
CA GLY A 129 8.50 -3.14 -18.21
C GLY A 129 7.50 -2.37 -17.32
N VAL A 130 7.34 -2.75 -16.06
CA VAL A 130 6.51 -2.00 -15.12
C VAL A 130 7.27 -0.77 -14.64
N ILE A 131 6.67 0.41 -14.75
CA ILE A 131 7.25 1.65 -14.22
C ILE A 131 7.15 1.61 -12.71
N VAL A 132 8.28 1.78 -12.00
CA VAL A 132 8.31 1.77 -10.54
C VAL A 132 8.80 3.10 -10.02
N GLN A 133 8.04 3.69 -9.11
CA GLN A 133 8.36 4.97 -8.48
C GLN A 133 8.18 4.90 -6.96
N GLN A 134 9.19 5.29 -6.22
CA GLN A 134 9.06 5.51 -4.79
C GLN A 134 8.47 6.90 -4.52
N LEU A 135 7.41 6.96 -3.71
CA LEU A 135 6.83 8.21 -3.22
C LEU A 135 7.18 8.34 -1.73
N LYS A 136 8.27 9.01 -1.45
CA LYS A 136 8.65 9.35 -0.06
C LYS A 136 7.66 10.38 0.49
N GLU A 137 7.45 10.35 1.80
CA GLU A 137 6.69 11.40 2.46
C GLU A 137 7.40 12.73 2.25
N ASP A 138 6.68 13.67 1.68
CA ASP A 138 7.11 15.05 1.61
C ASP A 138 6.26 15.83 2.63
N CYS A 139 6.75 15.85 3.87
CA CYS A 139 6.10 16.59 4.96
C CYS A 139 6.02 18.10 4.67
N GLU A 140 6.76 18.60 3.67
CA GLU A 140 6.70 19.99 3.24
C GLU A 140 5.54 20.26 2.27
N SER A 141 5.05 19.23 1.56
CA SER A 141 3.96 19.37 0.58
C SER A 141 2.60 19.64 1.24
N TYR A 142 2.41 19.17 2.45
CA TYR A 142 1.33 19.60 3.32
C TYR A 142 1.89 20.69 4.23
N ASN A 143 1.44 21.92 4.10
CA ASN A 143 1.89 23.04 4.96
C ASN A 143 1.38 22.82 6.41
N LEU A 144 1.94 21.81 7.07
CA LEU A 144 1.52 21.30 8.37
C LEU A 144 1.63 22.32 9.48
N LYS A 145 2.50 23.35 9.30
CA LYS A 145 2.65 24.47 10.24
C LYS A 145 1.42 25.38 10.30
N ALA A 146 0.53 25.29 9.29
CA ALA A 146 -0.69 26.09 9.19
C ALA A 146 -1.95 25.33 9.63
N LEU A 147 -1.83 24.04 10.00
CA LEU A 147 -2.98 23.21 10.34
C LEU A 147 -3.20 23.19 11.84
N ASP A 148 -4.46 23.36 12.26
CA ASP A 148 -4.87 23.13 13.64
C ASP A 148 -4.92 21.63 13.98
N ASN A 149 -5.07 21.28 15.27
CA ASN A 149 -5.13 19.90 15.72
C ASN A 149 -6.27 19.08 15.10
N ASN A 150 -7.37 19.72 14.68
CA ASN A 150 -8.49 19.05 14.00
C ASN A 150 -8.15 18.75 12.55
N GLN A 151 -7.35 19.58 11.90
CA GLN A 151 -6.85 19.37 10.56
C GLN A 151 -5.75 18.32 10.53
N LEU A 152 -4.86 18.29 11.55
CA LEU A 152 -3.83 17.28 11.73
C LEU A 152 -4.42 15.87 11.89
N ASN A 153 -5.53 15.73 12.57
CA ASN A 153 -6.24 14.45 12.71
C ASN A 153 -6.81 13.90 11.39
N LYS A 154 -6.88 14.73 10.34
CA LYS A 154 -7.30 14.33 8.99
C LYS A 154 -6.12 13.94 8.08
N LEU A 155 -4.90 14.15 8.52
CA LEU A 155 -3.70 13.78 7.79
C LEU A 155 -3.32 12.32 8.03
N SER A 156 -2.45 11.79 7.18
CA SER A 156 -1.92 10.44 7.34
C SER A 156 -1.34 10.25 8.75
N PHE A 157 -1.77 9.21 9.42
CA PHE A 157 -1.36 8.90 10.79
C PHE A 157 0.17 8.74 10.94
N ALA A 158 0.85 8.25 9.90
CA ALA A 158 2.30 8.10 9.89
C ALA A 158 3.02 9.47 9.97
N CYS A 159 2.57 10.45 9.20
CA CYS A 159 3.13 11.81 9.22
C CYS A 159 2.90 12.50 10.59
N TYR A 160 1.77 12.21 11.23
CA TYR A 160 1.43 12.72 12.56
C TYR A 160 2.34 12.16 13.67
N VAL A 161 2.64 10.85 13.63
CA VAL A 161 3.47 10.20 14.65
C VAL A 161 4.91 10.68 14.58
N GLU A 162 5.52 10.73 13.38
CA GLU A 162 6.90 11.19 13.22
C GLU A 162 7.11 12.66 13.64
N GLN A 163 6.12 13.52 13.42
CA GLN A 163 6.24 14.92 13.86
C GLN A 163 6.14 15.08 15.37
N ASN A 164 5.26 14.33 16.03
CA ASN A 164 5.18 14.37 17.49
C ASN A 164 6.45 13.83 18.16
N GLU A 165 7.10 12.84 17.57
CA GLU A 165 8.39 12.35 18.06
C GLU A 165 9.55 13.35 17.84
N ARG A 166 9.50 14.19 16.80
CA ARG A 166 10.48 15.26 16.57
C ARG A 166 10.26 16.50 17.44
N LEU A 167 9.02 16.77 17.84
CA LEU A 167 8.67 17.89 18.71
C LEU A 167 8.85 17.56 20.20
N ALA A 168 8.96 16.29 20.55
CA ALA A 168 9.19 15.81 21.92
C ALA A 168 10.69 15.65 22.26
N LYS A 169 11.59 15.91 21.32
CA LYS A 169 13.06 15.97 21.48
C LYS A 169 13.56 17.41 21.34
#